data_d35871dc8363881f435f46db820bd653
#
_entry.id   d35871dc8363881f435f46db820bd653
#
_cell.length_a   1.000
_cell.length_b   1.000
_cell.length_c   1.000
_cell.angle_alpha   90.00
_cell.angle_beta   90.00
_cell.angle_gamma   90.00
#
_symmetry.space_group_name_H-M   'P 1'
#
loop_
_entity.id
_entity.type
_entity.pdbx_description
1 polymer ?
#
loop_
_entity_poly.entity_id
_entity_poly.type
_entity_poly.pdbx_seq_one_letter_code
_entity_poly.pdbx_strand_id
1 'polypeptide(L)'
;MGQYYMIVNLDKREYLNPLRFGDGCKVREFAFSSYGAVSALAILLAKSTRLEGGGEFDSGLTGAWAENRIVIIGDYDESGLYQRLSKEYTDISSEVLRVMTDDEFSSREIRESGRLRLIEELASLSKIFKKNTK
;
A
#
# COMPACT_ATOMS: atom_id res chain seq x y z
N MET A 1 10.59 -19.86 -9.18
CA MET A 1 10.52 -18.61 -8.42
C MET A 1 9.08 -18.12 -8.32
N GLY A 2 8.77 -17.42 -7.24
CA GLY A 2 7.42 -16.97 -7.00
C GLY A 2 6.99 -15.80 -7.89
N GLN A 3 5.71 -15.61 -7.96
CA GLN A 3 5.08 -14.50 -8.67
C GLN A 3 4.95 -13.30 -7.73
N TYR A 4 5.20 -12.10 -8.24
CA TYR A 4 5.09 -10.85 -7.49
C TYR A 4 3.82 -10.11 -7.90
N TYR A 5 3.17 -9.47 -6.92
CA TYR A 5 1.87 -8.85 -7.11
C TYR A 5 1.86 -7.38 -6.72
N MET A 6 0.98 -6.62 -7.35
CA MET A 6 0.65 -5.24 -6.99
C MET A 6 -0.86 -5.12 -6.81
N ILE A 7 -1.28 -4.19 -5.96
CA ILE A 7 -2.71 -3.89 -5.73
C ILE A 7 -3.05 -2.67 -6.56
N VAL A 8 -3.96 -2.80 -7.51
CA VAL A 8 -4.16 -1.81 -8.57
C VAL A 8 -5.59 -1.29 -8.60
N ASN A 9 -5.73 0.03 -8.68
CA ASN A 9 -6.99 0.71 -8.95
C ASN A 9 -7.04 1.01 -10.45
N LEU A 10 -7.93 0.32 -11.16
CA LEU A 10 -8.04 0.45 -12.61
C LEU A 10 -8.71 1.74 -13.05
N ASP A 11 -9.57 2.30 -12.20
CA ASP A 11 -10.32 3.51 -12.54
C ASP A 11 -9.49 4.78 -12.37
N LYS A 12 -8.71 4.86 -11.30
CA LYS A 12 -7.88 6.03 -11.01
C LYS A 12 -6.45 5.91 -11.52
N ARG A 13 -6.07 4.75 -12.03
CA ARG A 13 -4.71 4.47 -12.47
C ARG A 13 -3.68 4.71 -11.38
N GLU A 14 -3.97 4.13 -10.22
CA GLU A 14 -3.10 4.17 -9.04
C GLU A 14 -2.83 2.75 -8.58
N TYR A 15 -1.75 2.55 -7.82
CA TYR A 15 -1.47 1.23 -7.27
C TYR A 15 -0.71 1.31 -5.94
N LEU A 16 -0.74 0.18 -5.22
CA LEU A 16 0.04 -0.02 -4.01
C LEU A 16 1.07 -1.12 -4.27
N ASN A 17 2.29 -0.86 -3.86
CA ASN A 17 3.37 -1.84 -3.87
C ASN A 17 3.52 -2.42 -2.46
N PRO A 18 3.23 -3.71 -2.24
CA PRO A 18 3.33 -4.30 -0.89
C PRO A 18 4.71 -4.09 -0.24
N LEU A 19 5.77 -4.07 -1.02
CA LEU A 19 7.13 -3.86 -0.50
C LEU A 19 7.27 -2.54 0.27
N ARG A 20 6.56 -1.51 -0.17
CA ARG A 20 6.60 -0.19 0.47
C ARG A 20 6.01 -0.18 1.87
N PHE A 21 5.23 -1.20 2.21
CA PHE A 21 4.60 -1.36 3.53
C PHE A 21 5.36 -2.34 4.42
N GLY A 22 6.55 -2.76 4.01
CA GLY A 22 7.34 -3.74 4.75
C GLY A 22 6.89 -5.18 4.52
N ASP A 23 6.02 -5.41 3.54
CA ASP A 23 5.58 -6.76 3.16
C ASP A 23 6.46 -7.30 2.05
N GLY A 24 6.42 -8.63 1.87
CA GLY A 24 6.88 -9.20 0.61
C GLY A 24 5.80 -9.05 -0.45
N CYS A 25 6.15 -9.25 -1.71
CA CYS A 25 5.25 -9.09 -2.84
C CYS A 25 4.53 -10.37 -3.25
N LYS A 26 4.77 -11.49 -2.58
CA LYS A 26 4.04 -12.73 -2.81
C LYS A 26 2.73 -12.71 -2.04
N VAL A 27 1.69 -13.31 -2.58
CA VAL A 27 0.36 -13.28 -1.93
C VAL A 27 0.44 -13.77 -0.48
N ARG A 28 1.17 -14.85 -0.21
CA ARG A 28 1.31 -15.35 1.16
C ARG A 28 1.98 -14.35 2.09
N GLU A 29 2.84 -13.50 1.55
CA GLU A 29 3.59 -12.54 2.35
C GLU A 29 2.75 -11.33 2.75
N PHE A 30 1.94 -10.77 1.83
CA PHE A 30 1.19 -9.56 2.16
C PHE A 30 -0.28 -9.82 2.54
N ALA A 31 -0.88 -10.93 2.09
CA ALA A 31 -2.29 -11.21 2.39
C ALA A 31 -2.54 -11.48 3.87
N PHE A 32 -1.53 -12.01 4.56
CA PHE A 32 -1.66 -12.37 5.98
C PHE A 32 -0.90 -11.40 6.90
N SER A 33 -0.41 -10.32 6.35
CA SER A 33 0.34 -9.33 7.11
C SER A 33 -0.59 -8.35 7.82
N SER A 34 -0.16 -7.84 9.00
CA SER A 34 -0.85 -6.79 9.74
C SER A 34 -0.17 -5.46 9.49
N TYR A 35 -0.94 -4.37 9.45
CA TYR A 35 -0.42 -3.00 9.29
C TYR A 35 0.38 -2.80 8.00
N GLY A 36 0.09 -3.59 6.97
CA GLY A 36 0.76 -3.52 5.69
C GLY A 36 -0.16 -3.09 4.55
N ALA A 37 0.11 -3.64 3.35
CA ALA A 37 -0.60 -3.26 2.12
C ALA A 37 -2.11 -3.54 2.17
N VAL A 38 -2.54 -4.64 2.81
CA VAL A 38 -3.97 -4.96 2.94
C VAL A 38 -4.65 -3.99 3.90
N SER A 39 -3.96 -3.57 4.96
CA SER A 39 -4.46 -2.53 5.87
C SER A 39 -4.65 -1.21 5.13
N ALA A 40 -3.68 -0.84 4.29
CA ALA A 40 -3.78 0.33 3.43
C ALA A 40 -4.98 0.25 2.49
N LEU A 41 -5.20 -0.92 1.88
CA LEU A 41 -6.33 -1.15 1.01
C LEU A 41 -7.66 -0.98 1.75
N ALA A 42 -7.73 -1.48 2.98
CA ALA A 42 -8.94 -1.34 3.80
C ALA A 42 -9.28 0.14 4.04
N ILE A 43 -8.28 0.96 4.32
CA ILE A 43 -8.46 2.41 4.50
C ILE A 43 -9.00 3.05 3.21
N LEU A 44 -8.39 2.71 2.08
CA LEU A 44 -8.78 3.26 0.79
C LEU A 44 -10.20 2.86 0.36
N LEU A 45 -10.68 1.69 0.79
CA LEU A 45 -11.98 1.18 0.39
C LEU A 45 -13.11 1.50 1.38
N ALA A 46 -12.79 1.92 2.61
CA ALA A 46 -13.78 2.17 3.63
C ALA A 46 -14.64 3.37 3.26
N LYS A 47 -15.95 3.16 3.15
CA LYS A 47 -16.88 4.21 2.75
C LYS A 47 -18.00 4.38 3.76
N SER A 48 -18.18 5.61 4.22
CA SER A 48 -19.34 6.01 5.02
C SER A 48 -19.57 7.50 4.85
N THR A 49 -20.81 7.93 4.97
CA THR A 49 -21.13 9.36 4.99
C THR A 49 -20.73 10.00 6.31
N ARG A 50 -20.45 9.18 7.33
CA ARG A 50 -20.04 9.67 8.65
C ARG A 50 -18.88 8.82 9.14
N LEU A 51 -17.71 9.44 9.27
CA LEU A 51 -16.49 8.79 9.78
C LEU A 51 -16.27 9.23 11.23
N GLU A 52 -17.21 8.85 12.11
CA GLU A 52 -17.16 9.21 13.53
C GLU A 52 -17.52 8.01 14.40
N GLY A 53 -17.06 8.05 15.64
CA GLY A 53 -17.23 6.95 16.58
C GLY A 53 -15.92 6.24 16.88
N GLY A 54 -15.94 5.31 17.83
CA GLY A 54 -14.75 4.56 18.22
C GLY A 54 -14.24 3.67 17.10
N GLY A 55 -12.93 3.68 16.88
CA GLY A 55 -12.30 2.83 15.88
C GLY A 55 -12.32 3.36 14.45
N GLU A 56 -12.85 4.55 14.24
CA GLU A 56 -12.85 5.13 12.91
C GLU A 56 -11.48 5.71 12.55
N PHE A 57 -11.19 5.71 11.25
CA PHE A 57 -9.96 6.26 10.71
C PHE A 57 -10.33 7.29 9.64
N ASP A 58 -10.34 8.55 10.02
CA ASP A 58 -10.68 9.65 9.10
C ASP A 58 -9.39 10.34 8.65
N SER A 59 -8.97 10.04 7.46
CA SER A 59 -7.83 10.69 6.80
C SER A 59 -8.27 11.21 5.45
N GLY A 60 -7.47 12.04 4.83
CA GLY A 60 -7.79 12.53 3.49
C GLY A 60 -7.86 11.42 2.44
N LEU A 61 -7.37 10.22 2.75
CA LEU A 61 -7.36 9.08 1.83
C LEU A 61 -8.41 8.01 2.17
N THR A 62 -9.09 8.13 3.32
CA THR A 62 -10.12 7.16 3.70
C THR A 62 -11.25 7.18 2.66
N GLY A 63 -11.50 6.01 2.06
CA GLY A 63 -12.54 5.89 1.03
C GLY A 63 -12.15 6.39 -0.35
N ALA A 64 -10.89 6.80 -0.55
CA ALA A 64 -10.44 7.35 -1.84
C ALA A 64 -10.63 6.38 -3.01
N TRP A 65 -10.59 5.07 -2.75
CA TRP A 65 -10.77 4.04 -3.77
C TRP A 65 -12.15 3.38 -3.72
N ALA A 66 -13.04 3.86 -2.86
CA ALA A 66 -14.35 3.24 -2.70
C ALA A 66 -15.10 3.19 -4.04
N GLU A 67 -15.72 2.04 -4.32
CA GLU A 67 -16.51 1.79 -5.52
C GLU A 67 -15.70 1.74 -6.83
N ASN A 68 -14.37 1.82 -6.75
CA ASN A 68 -13.52 1.65 -7.92
C ASN A 68 -13.22 0.17 -8.18
N ARG A 69 -12.85 -0.15 -9.43
CA ARG A 69 -12.44 -1.49 -9.82
C ARG A 69 -11.01 -1.72 -9.33
N ILE A 70 -10.84 -2.73 -8.48
CA ILE A 70 -9.54 -3.06 -7.88
C ILE A 70 -9.15 -4.46 -8.31
N VAL A 71 -7.88 -4.67 -8.63
CA VAL A 71 -7.33 -5.98 -8.94
C VAL A 71 -5.98 -6.15 -8.26
N ILE A 72 -5.68 -7.36 -7.86
CA ILE A 72 -4.34 -7.74 -7.38
C ILE A 72 -3.72 -8.50 -8.54
N ILE A 73 -2.78 -7.86 -9.23
CA ILE A 73 -2.22 -8.37 -10.49
C ILE A 73 -0.82 -8.91 -10.27
N GLY A 74 -0.54 -10.10 -10.81
CA GLY A 74 0.78 -10.72 -10.75
C GLY A 74 1.60 -10.47 -12.01
N ASP A 75 2.92 -10.58 -11.87
CA ASP A 75 3.84 -10.34 -12.98
C ASP A 75 3.81 -11.44 -14.03
N TYR A 76 3.20 -12.61 -13.71
CA TYR A 76 3.00 -13.68 -14.68
C TYR A 76 1.73 -13.51 -15.52
N ASP A 77 0.87 -12.53 -15.16
CA ASP A 77 -0.35 -12.28 -15.91
C ASP A 77 -0.01 -11.81 -17.32
N GLU A 78 -0.70 -12.36 -18.31
CA GLU A 78 -0.37 -12.14 -19.72
C GLU A 78 -0.98 -10.86 -20.32
N SER A 79 -1.79 -10.13 -19.56
CA SER A 79 -2.42 -8.89 -20.05
C SER A 79 -1.42 -7.75 -20.25
N GLY A 80 -0.24 -7.82 -19.62
CA GLY A 80 0.75 -6.75 -19.66
C GLY A 80 0.49 -5.64 -18.65
N LEU A 81 -0.58 -5.73 -17.86
CA LEU A 81 -0.91 -4.69 -16.89
C LEU A 81 0.21 -4.46 -15.87
N TYR A 82 0.75 -5.54 -15.31
CA TYR A 82 1.82 -5.43 -14.31
C TYR A 82 3.00 -4.60 -14.85
N GLN A 83 3.41 -4.87 -16.09
CA GLN A 83 4.56 -4.19 -16.70
C GLN A 83 4.26 -2.72 -17.04
N ARG A 84 2.99 -2.35 -17.22
CA ARG A 84 2.60 -0.98 -17.52
C ARG A 84 2.47 -0.09 -16.28
N LEU A 85 2.42 -0.68 -15.08
CA LEU A 85 2.18 0.09 -13.84
C LEU A 85 3.19 1.22 -13.63
N SER A 86 4.48 0.91 -13.81
CA SER A 86 5.53 1.91 -13.59
C SER A 86 5.51 3.06 -14.58
N LYS A 87 4.88 2.87 -15.74
CA LYS A 87 4.85 3.87 -16.82
C LYS A 87 3.51 4.62 -16.89
N GLU A 88 2.41 3.94 -16.62
CA GLU A 88 1.07 4.48 -16.86
C GLU A 88 0.26 4.73 -15.60
N TYR A 89 0.69 4.22 -14.45
CA TYR A 89 -0.02 4.30 -13.19
C TYR A 89 0.83 5.01 -12.15
N THR A 90 0.20 5.54 -11.11
CA THR A 90 0.89 6.24 -10.02
C THR A 90 0.95 5.35 -8.78
N ASP A 91 2.14 5.16 -8.23
CA ASP A 91 2.34 4.47 -6.96
C ASP A 91 2.00 5.43 -5.82
N ILE A 92 0.91 5.16 -5.12
CA ILE A 92 0.48 5.99 -3.99
C ILE A 92 0.82 5.37 -2.64
N SER A 93 1.67 4.34 -2.63
CA SER A 93 2.04 3.66 -1.39
C SER A 93 2.56 4.61 -0.32
N SER A 94 3.43 5.55 -0.71
CA SER A 94 4.05 6.49 0.23
C SER A 94 3.01 7.42 0.89
N GLU A 95 2.04 7.90 0.13
CA GLU A 95 0.98 8.77 0.65
C GLU A 95 0.10 8.01 1.65
N VAL A 96 -0.27 6.78 1.34
CA VAL A 96 -1.08 5.96 2.24
C VAL A 96 -0.29 5.57 3.48
N LEU A 97 0.97 5.18 3.31
CA LEU A 97 1.84 4.86 4.43
C LEU A 97 1.96 6.05 5.40
N ARG A 98 2.07 7.25 4.86
CA ARG A 98 2.16 8.46 5.69
C ARG A 98 0.94 8.63 6.58
N VAL A 99 -0.28 8.51 6.04
CA VAL A 99 -1.48 8.64 6.87
C VAL A 99 -1.60 7.53 7.91
N MET A 100 -1.10 6.33 7.59
CA MET A 100 -1.05 5.23 8.55
C MET A 100 -0.08 5.51 9.70
N THR A 101 1.10 6.04 9.38
CA THR A 101 2.12 6.33 10.39
C THR A 101 1.86 7.61 11.17
N ASP A 102 1.11 8.55 10.61
CA ASP A 102 0.72 9.78 11.29
C ASP A 102 -0.42 9.55 12.28
N ASP A 103 -1.20 8.47 12.13
CA ASP A 103 -2.24 8.12 13.08
C ASP A 103 -1.62 7.62 14.38
N GLU A 104 -1.97 8.24 15.50
CA GLU A 104 -1.37 7.95 16.80
C GLU A 104 -1.52 6.47 17.20
N PHE A 105 -2.72 5.91 17.05
CA PHE A 105 -2.98 4.52 17.40
C PHE A 105 -2.19 3.56 16.48
N SER A 106 -2.28 3.75 15.19
CA SER A 106 -1.61 2.89 14.21
C SER A 106 -0.09 2.96 14.35
N SER A 107 0.45 4.17 14.57
CA SER A 107 1.88 4.37 14.76
C SER A 107 2.40 3.60 15.96
N ARG A 108 1.67 3.63 17.09
CA ARG A 108 2.05 2.89 18.29
C ARG A 108 2.04 1.39 18.05
N GLU A 109 0.98 0.87 17.44
CA GLU A 109 0.85 -0.57 17.15
C GLU A 109 1.94 -1.04 16.19
N ILE A 110 2.24 -0.26 15.19
CA ILE A 110 3.30 -0.57 14.22
C ILE A 110 4.66 -0.62 14.93
N ARG A 111 4.93 0.33 15.83
CA ARG A 111 6.18 0.37 16.59
C ARG A 111 6.32 -0.84 17.51
N GLU A 112 5.26 -1.22 18.20
CA GLU A 112 5.26 -2.37 19.09
C GLU A 112 5.53 -3.67 18.35
N SER A 113 5.11 -3.74 17.08
CA SER A 113 5.36 -4.91 16.22
C SER A 113 6.76 -4.88 15.60
N GLY A 114 7.51 -3.78 15.74
CA GLY A 114 8.82 -3.61 15.10
C GLY A 114 8.74 -3.31 13.60
N ARG A 115 7.57 -3.24 13.05
CA ARG A 115 7.34 -3.13 11.61
C ARG A 115 7.70 -1.74 11.06
N LEU A 116 7.47 -0.69 11.86
CA LEU A 116 7.75 0.69 11.46
C LEU A 116 9.23 0.86 11.08
N ARG A 117 10.12 0.24 11.87
CA ARG A 117 11.56 0.30 11.61
C ARG A 117 11.89 -0.30 10.24
N LEU A 118 11.30 -1.45 9.92
CA LEU A 118 11.52 -2.08 8.63
C LEU A 118 11.03 -1.19 7.48
N ILE A 119 9.87 -0.58 7.65
CA ILE A 119 9.30 0.34 6.65
C ILE A 119 10.23 1.53 6.42
N GLU A 120 10.76 2.13 7.49
CA GLU A 120 11.71 3.24 7.40
C GLU A 120 13.00 2.84 6.71
N GLU A 121 13.52 1.66 7.01
CA GLU A 121 14.72 1.12 6.37
C GLU A 121 14.51 0.93 4.88
N LEU A 122 13.38 0.36 4.47
CA LEU A 122 13.05 0.16 3.06
C LEU A 122 12.91 1.50 2.32
N ALA A 123 12.30 2.49 2.95
CA ALA A 123 12.18 3.83 2.37
C ALA A 123 13.56 4.48 2.17
N SER A 124 14.47 4.31 3.14
CA SER A 124 15.84 4.82 3.03
C SER A 124 16.61 4.16 1.90
N LEU A 125 16.49 2.84 1.76
CA LEU A 125 17.13 2.09 0.68
C LEU A 125 16.60 2.52 -0.69
N SER A 126 15.31 2.75 -0.80
CA SER A 126 14.69 3.24 -2.04
C SER A 126 15.26 4.60 -2.45
N LYS A 127 15.47 5.50 -1.49
CA LYS A 127 16.09 6.81 -1.76
C LYS A 127 17.53 6.67 -2.23
N ILE A 128 18.30 5.76 -1.65
CA ILE A 128 19.69 5.51 -2.05
C ILE A 128 19.74 4.99 -3.48
N PHE A 129 18.88 4.05 -3.84
CA PHE A 129 18.80 3.51 -5.19
C PHE A 129 18.46 4.59 -6.22
N LYS A 130 17.53 5.49 -5.91
CA LYS A 130 17.16 6.58 -6.80
C LYS A 130 18.32 7.55 -7.05
N LYS A 131 19.18 7.79 -6.04
CA LYS A 131 20.37 8.65 -6.19
C LYS A 131 21.43 8.00 -7.07
N ASN A 132 21.56 6.69 -7.05
CA ASN A 132 22.60 5.97 -7.76
C ASN A 132 22.24 5.63 -9.21
N THR A 133 20.99 5.83 -9.62
CA THR A 133 20.51 5.49 -10.98
C THR A 133 20.36 6.69 -11.90
N LYS A 134 20.84 7.85 -11.49
CA LYS A 134 20.85 9.04 -12.35
C LYS A 134 22.05 9.04 -13.27
#